data_fc9595456014f1268da1a158ce7831e3
#
_entry.id   fc9595456014f1268da1a158ce7831e3
#
_cell.length_a   1.000
_cell.length_b   1.000
_cell.length_c   1.000
_cell.angle_alpha   90.00
_cell.angle_beta   90.00
_cell.angle_gamma   90.00
#
_symmetry.space_group_name_H-M   'P 1'
#
loop_
_entity.id
_entity.type
_entity.pdbx_description
1 polymer ?
#
loop_
_entity_poly.entity_id
_entity_poly.type
_entity_poly.pdbx_seq_one_letter_code
_entity_poly.pdbx_strand_id
1 'polypeptide(L)'
;MKSDLDHLPDIQRRELARVREILLEEFDTAIARTTSPTRRNGKVYKIVLFGSYARNDWVDEPENGYQSDYDLLIIVSHEDLTDIAAYWYVAEDRILRDGAIGRPVNIIVHSLDAVNQALSRGEYFWVDIARDGIALYELPC
;
A
#
# COMPACT_ATOMS: atom_id res chain seq x y z
N MET A 1 -6.92 -13.23 4.93
CA MET A 1 -5.95 -12.60 4.02
C MET A 1 -4.56 -13.14 4.30
N LYS A 2 -3.86 -13.51 3.26
CA LYS A 2 -2.49 -14.01 3.33
C LYS A 2 -1.53 -12.89 3.77
N SER A 3 -0.44 -13.24 4.44
CA SER A 3 0.56 -12.26 4.88
C SER A 3 2.00 -12.62 4.51
N ASP A 4 2.24 -13.74 3.83
CA ASP A 4 3.57 -14.12 3.37
C ASP A 4 3.76 -13.77 1.89
N LEU A 5 5.03 -13.58 1.50
CA LEU A 5 5.45 -13.29 0.13
C LEU A 5 6.31 -14.42 -0.43
N ASP A 6 6.11 -15.64 0.06
CA ASP A 6 6.97 -16.78 -0.27
C ASP A 6 6.99 -17.11 -1.77
N HIS A 7 5.93 -16.73 -2.49
CA HIS A 7 5.84 -16.94 -3.95
C HIS A 7 6.72 -15.98 -4.76
N LEU A 8 7.28 -14.93 -4.13
CA LEU A 8 8.07 -13.93 -4.82
C LEU A 8 9.57 -14.15 -4.65
N PRO A 9 10.39 -13.82 -5.68
CA PRO A 9 11.85 -13.82 -5.54
C PRO A 9 12.32 -12.83 -4.47
N ASP A 10 13.55 -13.03 -3.98
CA ASP A 10 14.16 -12.20 -2.94
C ASP A 10 14.18 -10.71 -3.29
N ILE A 11 14.43 -10.37 -4.54
CA ILE A 11 14.51 -8.96 -4.99
C ILE A 11 13.19 -8.26 -4.73
N GLN A 12 12.08 -8.86 -5.17
CA GLN A 12 10.76 -8.26 -4.99
C GLN A 12 10.35 -8.22 -3.52
N ARG A 13 10.68 -9.25 -2.76
CA ARG A 13 10.40 -9.25 -1.31
C ARG A 13 11.13 -8.10 -0.60
N ARG A 14 12.39 -7.86 -0.95
CA ARG A 14 13.18 -6.77 -0.36
C ARG A 14 12.66 -5.41 -0.80
N GLU A 15 12.28 -5.26 -2.06
CA GLU A 15 11.69 -4.02 -2.55
C GLU A 15 10.38 -3.69 -1.82
N LEU A 16 9.51 -4.67 -1.64
CA LEU A 16 8.25 -4.48 -0.93
C LEU A 16 8.46 -4.15 0.55
N ALA A 17 9.44 -4.76 1.19
CA ALA A 17 9.80 -4.40 2.56
C ALA A 17 10.29 -2.96 2.66
N ARG A 18 11.06 -2.50 1.69
CA ARG A 18 11.55 -1.13 1.62
C ARG A 18 10.41 -0.14 1.40
N VAL A 19 9.51 -0.46 0.47
CA VAL A 19 8.32 0.37 0.20
C VAL A 19 7.46 0.52 1.46
N ARG A 20 7.20 -0.59 2.15
CA ARG A 20 6.45 -0.58 3.41
C ARG A 20 7.10 0.34 4.44
N GLU A 21 8.41 0.22 4.61
CA GLU A 21 9.18 1.04 5.55
C GLU A 21 9.03 2.53 5.23
N ILE A 22 9.20 2.91 3.96
CA ILE A 22 9.08 4.31 3.53
C ILE A 22 7.67 4.84 3.79
N LEU A 23 6.65 4.08 3.43
CA LEU A 23 5.26 4.50 3.63
C LEU A 23 4.96 4.77 5.11
N LEU A 24 5.39 3.88 5.99
CA LEU A 24 5.13 4.03 7.43
C LEU A 24 5.95 5.17 8.04
N GLU A 25 7.21 5.33 7.67
CA GLU A 25 8.06 6.42 8.16
C GLU A 25 7.50 7.79 7.75
N GLU A 26 7.12 7.95 6.49
CA GLU A 26 6.63 9.23 6.00
C GLU A 26 5.24 9.55 6.54
N PHE A 27 4.40 8.54 6.74
CA PHE A 27 3.12 8.74 7.40
C PHE A 27 3.31 9.24 8.83
N ASP A 28 4.19 8.61 9.61
CA ASP A 28 4.48 9.02 10.99
C ASP A 28 4.98 10.46 11.05
N THR A 29 5.84 10.85 10.11
CA THR A 29 6.34 12.21 10.00
C THR A 29 5.21 13.21 9.71
N ALA A 30 4.33 12.87 8.77
CA ALA A 30 3.20 13.74 8.40
C ALA A 30 2.23 13.90 9.56
N ILE A 31 1.92 12.83 10.27
CA ILE A 31 1.03 12.85 11.43
C ILE A 31 1.60 13.73 12.55
N ALA A 32 2.90 13.66 12.78
CA ALA A 32 3.56 14.45 13.82
C ALA A 32 3.48 15.96 13.55
N ARG A 33 3.30 16.36 12.29
CA ARG A 33 3.22 17.78 11.88
C ARG A 33 1.82 18.36 11.94
N THR A 34 0.79 17.51 12.01
CA THR A 34 -0.59 18.01 12.02
C THR A 34 -0.95 18.58 13.39
N THR A 35 -1.78 19.63 13.39
CA THR A 35 -2.30 20.25 14.62
C THR A 35 -3.70 19.76 14.96
N SER A 36 -4.37 19.07 14.06
CA SER A 36 -5.72 18.54 14.31
C SER A 36 -5.65 17.34 15.26
N PRO A 37 -6.38 17.36 16.40
CA PRO A 37 -6.40 16.20 17.29
C PRO A 37 -6.87 14.91 16.64
N THR A 38 -7.85 14.99 15.74
CA THR A 38 -8.36 13.83 15.01
C THR A 38 -7.29 13.24 14.11
N ARG A 39 -6.58 14.09 13.38
CA ARG A 39 -5.52 13.66 12.46
C ARG A 39 -4.30 13.13 13.20
N ARG A 40 -3.95 13.72 14.34
CA ARG A 40 -2.82 13.28 15.17
C ARG A 40 -3.02 11.88 15.74
N ASN A 41 -4.26 11.44 15.90
CA ASN A 41 -4.60 10.09 16.33
C ASN A 41 -4.79 9.14 15.16
N GLY A 42 -4.50 9.60 13.95
CA GLY A 42 -4.62 8.80 12.74
C GLY A 42 -3.67 7.62 12.72
N LYS A 43 -4.12 6.53 12.10
CA LYS A 43 -3.35 5.30 12.01
C LYS A 43 -3.49 4.67 10.65
N VAL A 44 -2.45 3.96 10.23
CA VAL A 44 -2.51 3.02 9.12
C VAL A 44 -2.91 1.67 9.72
N TYR A 45 -4.02 1.11 9.29
CA TYR A 45 -4.46 -0.21 9.75
C TYR A 45 -3.82 -1.33 8.97
N LYS A 46 -3.74 -1.19 7.65
CA LYS A 46 -3.17 -2.21 6.77
C LYS A 46 -2.51 -1.59 5.55
N ILE A 47 -1.50 -2.28 5.04
CA ILE A 47 -0.97 -2.07 3.70
C ILE A 47 -1.11 -3.41 2.99
N VAL A 48 -1.86 -3.45 1.89
CA VAL A 48 -2.22 -4.69 1.18
C VAL A 48 -1.66 -4.65 -0.23
N LEU A 49 -0.87 -5.65 -0.58
CA LEU A 49 -0.44 -5.88 -1.96
C LEU A 49 -1.59 -6.56 -2.71
N PHE A 50 -1.97 -5.98 -3.84
CA PHE A 50 -3.00 -6.57 -4.69
C PHE A 50 -2.52 -6.59 -6.16
N GLY A 51 -3.37 -7.01 -7.07
CA GLY A 51 -3.01 -7.06 -8.49
C GLY A 51 -2.11 -8.23 -8.85
N SER A 52 -1.30 -8.06 -9.89
CA SER A 52 -0.54 -9.16 -10.48
C SER A 52 0.47 -9.81 -9.54
N TYR A 53 1.13 -9.03 -8.70
CA TYR A 53 2.10 -9.59 -7.76
C TYR A 53 1.42 -10.41 -6.65
N ALA A 54 0.20 -10.05 -6.26
CA ALA A 54 -0.55 -10.84 -5.28
C ALA A 54 -1.08 -12.13 -5.90
N ARG A 55 -1.55 -12.06 -7.16
CA ARG A 55 -2.07 -13.23 -7.89
C ARG A 55 -1.00 -14.15 -8.44
N ASN A 56 0.26 -13.70 -8.45
CA ASN A 56 1.40 -14.40 -9.02
C ASN A 56 1.34 -14.56 -10.55
N ASP A 57 0.74 -13.57 -11.24
CA ASP A 57 0.72 -13.50 -12.70
C ASP A 57 1.49 -12.28 -13.23
N TRP A 58 2.43 -11.78 -12.43
CA TRP A 58 3.26 -10.63 -12.76
C TRP A 58 4.25 -10.93 -13.89
N VAL A 59 4.66 -9.86 -14.59
CA VAL A 59 5.66 -9.90 -15.66
C VAL A 59 6.78 -8.92 -15.32
N ASP A 60 8.02 -9.30 -15.60
CA ASP A 60 9.19 -8.46 -15.31
C ASP A 60 10.19 -8.57 -16.46
N GLU A 61 9.84 -7.94 -17.60
CA GLU A 61 10.66 -7.88 -18.80
C GLU A 61 10.78 -6.43 -19.27
N PRO A 62 11.50 -5.57 -18.50
CA PRO A 62 11.58 -4.13 -18.80
C PRO A 62 12.23 -3.84 -20.16
N GLU A 63 13.16 -4.69 -20.61
CA GLU A 63 13.81 -4.56 -21.92
C GLU A 63 12.83 -4.72 -23.09
N ASN A 64 11.70 -5.40 -22.87
CA ASN A 64 10.63 -5.58 -23.87
C ASN A 64 9.43 -4.65 -23.60
N GLY A 65 9.54 -3.75 -22.63
CA GLY A 65 8.46 -2.84 -22.25
C GLY A 65 7.38 -3.46 -21.37
N TYR A 66 7.60 -4.66 -20.84
CA TYR A 66 6.63 -5.36 -19.98
C TYR A 66 7.17 -5.45 -18.57
N GLN A 67 6.60 -4.61 -17.68
CA GLN A 67 6.96 -4.65 -16.27
C GLN A 67 5.71 -4.38 -15.44
N SER A 68 5.36 -5.34 -14.58
CA SER A 68 4.23 -5.18 -13.65
C SER A 68 4.57 -4.19 -12.55
N ASP A 69 3.55 -3.46 -12.11
CA ASP A 69 3.66 -2.53 -10.98
C ASP A 69 3.31 -3.24 -9.69
N TYR A 70 3.86 -2.73 -8.57
CA TYR A 70 3.36 -3.10 -7.27
C TYR A 70 2.11 -2.26 -6.99
N ASP A 71 0.97 -2.90 -6.82
CA ASP A 71 -0.28 -2.22 -6.49
C ASP A 71 -0.55 -2.37 -5.00
N LEU A 72 -0.61 -1.24 -4.29
CA LEU A 72 -0.77 -1.22 -2.84
C LEU A 72 -2.03 -0.47 -2.43
N LEU A 73 -2.81 -1.07 -1.55
CA LEU A 73 -3.92 -0.43 -0.88
C LEU A 73 -3.49 -0.10 0.55
N ILE A 74 -3.60 1.18 0.92
CA ILE A 74 -3.34 1.63 2.27
C ILE A 74 -4.68 1.92 2.93
N ILE A 75 -4.99 1.21 4.01
CA ILE A 75 -6.23 1.39 4.77
C ILE A 75 -5.93 2.22 6.01
N VAL A 76 -6.57 3.37 6.11
CA VAL A 76 -6.33 4.34 7.18
C VAL A 76 -7.56 4.49 8.07
N SER A 77 -7.34 5.05 9.27
CA SER A 77 -8.38 5.18 10.30
C SER A 77 -9.44 6.25 9.99
N HIS A 78 -9.07 7.30 9.25
CA HIS A 78 -9.94 8.45 9.00
C HIS A 78 -9.90 8.87 7.55
N GLU A 79 -11.03 9.33 7.02
CA GLU A 79 -11.14 9.81 5.65
C GLU A 79 -10.15 10.95 5.34
N ASP A 80 -9.91 11.83 6.29
CA ASP A 80 -8.97 12.95 6.15
C ASP A 80 -7.56 12.48 5.77
N LEU A 81 -7.19 11.27 6.15
CA LEU A 81 -5.85 10.73 5.90
C LEU A 81 -5.69 10.14 4.50
N THR A 82 -6.74 10.14 3.70
CA THR A 82 -6.69 9.66 2.32
C THR A 82 -6.16 10.70 1.34
N ASP A 83 -5.91 11.93 1.82
CA ASP A 83 -5.40 13.02 0.99
C ASP A 83 -3.93 12.73 0.62
N ILE A 84 -3.72 12.36 -0.63
CA ILE A 84 -2.40 12.01 -1.15
C ILE A 84 -1.43 13.20 -1.01
N ALA A 85 -1.87 14.41 -1.36
CA ALA A 85 -1.03 15.60 -1.34
C ALA A 85 -0.57 15.95 0.08
N ALA A 86 -1.38 15.67 1.10
CA ALA A 86 -1.08 16.02 2.48
C ALA A 86 -0.23 14.97 3.19
N TYR A 87 -0.47 13.68 2.94
CA TYR A 87 0.11 12.61 3.77
C TYR A 87 0.99 11.63 3.01
N TRP A 88 0.82 11.50 1.70
CA TRP A 88 1.43 10.40 0.94
C TRP A 88 2.38 10.87 -0.16
N TYR A 89 2.30 12.14 -0.56
CA TYR A 89 3.12 12.69 -1.64
C TYR A 89 4.62 12.49 -1.40
N VAL A 90 5.09 12.77 -0.19
CA VAL A 90 6.52 12.65 0.14
C VAL A 90 6.97 11.19 0.06
N ALA A 91 6.11 10.27 0.53
CA ALA A 91 6.41 8.85 0.44
C ALA A 91 6.50 8.38 -1.02
N GLU A 92 5.55 8.80 -1.86
CA GLU A 92 5.55 8.47 -3.28
C GLU A 92 6.82 8.99 -3.97
N ASP A 93 7.19 10.25 -3.71
CA ASP A 93 8.39 10.86 -4.27
C ASP A 93 9.65 10.12 -3.82
N ARG A 94 9.72 9.79 -2.54
CA ARG A 94 10.85 9.05 -1.97
C ARG A 94 10.99 7.66 -2.59
N ILE A 95 9.88 6.96 -2.79
CA ILE A 95 9.86 5.65 -3.44
C ILE A 95 10.33 5.76 -4.88
N LEU A 96 9.85 6.77 -5.61
CA LEU A 96 10.22 6.98 -7.00
C LEU A 96 11.72 7.22 -7.18
N ARG A 97 12.34 7.89 -6.22
CA ARG A 97 13.77 8.24 -6.27
C ARG A 97 14.69 7.19 -5.65
N ASP A 98 14.13 6.18 -5.01
CA ASP A 98 14.92 5.16 -4.32
C ASP A 98 15.48 4.16 -5.34
N GLY A 99 16.80 4.16 -5.52
CA GLY A 99 17.49 3.28 -6.46
C GLY A 99 17.40 1.80 -6.10
N ALA A 100 17.03 1.47 -4.87
CA ALA A 100 16.85 0.09 -4.45
C ALA A 100 15.48 -0.49 -4.86
N ILE A 101 14.56 0.37 -5.34
CA ILE A 101 13.23 -0.05 -5.79
C ILE A 101 13.20 0.08 -7.33
N GLY A 102 13.38 -1.05 -8.00
CA GLY A 102 13.52 -1.08 -9.45
C GLY A 102 12.21 -1.21 -10.24
N ARG A 103 11.06 -1.21 -9.55
CA ARG A 103 9.75 -1.42 -10.18
C ARG A 103 8.78 -0.33 -9.76
N PRO A 104 7.85 0.06 -10.66
CA PRO A 104 6.87 1.09 -10.31
C PRO A 104 5.97 0.68 -9.15
N VAL A 105 5.56 1.66 -8.36
CA VAL A 105 4.67 1.44 -7.22
C VAL A 105 3.46 2.37 -7.36
N ASN A 106 2.28 1.79 -7.33
CA ASN A 106 1.01 2.52 -7.33
C ASN A 106 0.35 2.36 -5.98
N ILE A 107 -0.04 3.46 -5.36
CA ILE A 107 -0.77 3.40 -4.10
C ILE A 107 -2.17 3.97 -4.25
N ILE A 108 -3.13 3.33 -3.60
CA ILE A 108 -4.46 3.88 -3.36
C ILE A 108 -4.68 3.90 -1.85
N VAL A 109 -5.34 4.94 -1.36
CA VAL A 109 -5.56 5.13 0.07
C VAL A 109 -7.05 5.27 0.34
N HIS A 110 -7.57 4.46 1.22
CA HIS A 110 -8.99 4.48 1.60
C HIS A 110 -9.15 4.32 3.10
N SER A 111 -10.20 4.92 3.65
CA SER A 111 -10.53 4.72 5.06
C SER A 111 -11.11 3.32 5.27
N LEU A 112 -10.99 2.82 6.50
CA LEU A 112 -11.57 1.53 6.87
C LEU A 112 -13.07 1.50 6.62
N ASP A 113 -13.79 2.60 6.95
CA ASP A 113 -15.22 2.71 6.70
C ASP A 113 -15.56 2.57 5.22
N ALA A 114 -14.82 3.24 4.35
CA ALA A 114 -15.05 3.17 2.89
C ALA A 114 -14.85 1.75 2.37
N VAL A 115 -13.79 1.07 2.84
CA VAL A 115 -13.51 -0.31 2.44
C VAL A 115 -14.62 -1.25 2.91
N ASN A 116 -15.05 -1.11 4.17
CA ASN A 116 -16.11 -1.95 4.73
C ASN A 116 -17.45 -1.75 4.00
N GLN A 117 -17.78 -0.51 3.65
CA GLN A 117 -18.98 -0.22 2.88
C GLN A 117 -18.92 -0.85 1.49
N ALA A 118 -17.79 -0.73 0.81
CA ALA A 118 -17.60 -1.33 -0.51
C ALA A 118 -17.74 -2.85 -0.48
N LEU A 119 -17.13 -3.49 0.53
CA LEU A 119 -17.25 -4.94 0.73
C LEU A 119 -18.69 -5.36 1.01
N SER A 120 -19.42 -4.59 1.83
CA SER A 120 -20.80 -4.90 2.16
C SER A 120 -21.73 -4.80 0.95
N ARG A 121 -21.36 -3.97 -0.04
CA ARG A 121 -22.09 -3.87 -1.31
C ARG A 121 -21.67 -4.92 -2.34
N GLY A 122 -20.66 -5.73 -2.02
CA GLY A 122 -20.17 -6.78 -2.93
C GLY A 122 -19.46 -6.23 -4.17
N GLU A 123 -18.82 -5.06 -4.07
CA GLU A 123 -18.09 -4.47 -5.19
C GLU A 123 -16.91 -5.35 -5.56
N TYR A 124 -16.84 -5.80 -6.79
CA TYR A 124 -15.88 -6.80 -7.27
C TYR A 124 -14.43 -6.46 -6.97
N PHE A 125 -14.04 -5.22 -7.21
CA PHE A 125 -12.66 -4.77 -6.97
C PHE A 125 -12.22 -5.04 -5.53
N TRP A 126 -13.08 -4.69 -4.57
CA TRP A 126 -12.79 -4.84 -3.15
C TRP A 126 -12.86 -6.29 -2.68
N VAL A 127 -13.83 -7.02 -3.21
CA VAL A 127 -13.97 -8.46 -2.92
C VAL A 127 -12.73 -9.21 -3.42
N ASP A 128 -12.23 -8.88 -4.61
CA ASP A 128 -11.03 -9.50 -5.16
C ASP A 128 -9.79 -9.19 -4.32
N ILE A 129 -9.65 -7.96 -3.86
CA ILE A 129 -8.54 -7.59 -2.97
C ILE A 129 -8.63 -8.36 -1.65
N ALA A 130 -9.82 -8.48 -1.07
CA ALA A 130 -10.00 -9.22 0.18
C ALA A 130 -9.65 -10.71 0.03
N ARG A 131 -9.96 -11.27 -1.13
CA ARG A 131 -9.68 -12.69 -1.41
C ARG A 131 -8.21 -12.95 -1.73
N ASP A 132 -7.62 -12.13 -2.62
CA ASP A 132 -6.29 -12.39 -3.20
C ASP A 132 -5.19 -11.53 -2.62
N GLY A 133 -5.52 -10.49 -1.89
CA GLY A 133 -4.55 -9.53 -1.35
C GLY A 133 -3.63 -10.14 -0.30
N ILE A 134 -2.45 -9.54 -0.18
CA ILE A 134 -1.43 -9.96 0.79
C ILE A 134 -1.14 -8.79 1.72
N ALA A 135 -1.32 -9.00 3.02
CA ALA A 135 -1.06 -7.96 4.01
C ALA A 135 0.46 -7.81 4.20
N LEU A 136 1.00 -6.68 3.77
CA LEU A 136 2.40 -6.32 4.03
C LEU A 136 2.57 -5.74 5.43
N TYR A 137 1.51 -5.18 5.97
CA TYR A 137 1.49 -4.56 7.29
C TYR A 137 0.09 -4.66 7.86
N GLU A 138 0.01 -4.98 9.13
CA GLU A 138 -1.23 -4.93 9.92
C GLU A 138 -0.91 -4.29 11.27
N LEU A 139 -1.76 -3.34 11.67
CA LEU A 139 -1.61 -2.72 12.99
C LEU A 139 -1.90 -3.76 14.05
N PRO A 140 -0.99 -3.97 15.02
CA PRO A 140 -1.23 -4.90 16.13
C PRO A 140 -2.42 -4.47 16.97
N CYS A 141 -3.18 -5.44 17.44
CA CYS A 141 -4.31 -5.18 18.37
C CYS A 141 -3.80 -4.85 19.77
#